data_41ad823ca53ac14d273b0b48cf768dc1
#
_entry.id   41ad823ca53ac14d273b0b48cf768dc1
#
_cell.length_a   1.000
_cell.length_b   1.000
_cell.length_c   1.000
_cell.angle_alpha   90.00
_cell.angle_beta   90.00
_cell.angle_gamma   90.00
#
_symmetry.space_group_name_H-M   'P 1'
#
loop_
_entity.id
_entity.type
_entity.pdbx_description
1 polymer ?
#
loop_
_entity_poly.entity_id
_entity_poly.type
_entity_poly.pdbx_seq_one_letter_code
_entity_poly.pdbx_strand_id
1 'polypeptide(L)'
;MNILLITNDWKPKTGGISTYLRSLVENLDHKFFIYGPSWIEGDDAYPAADTFIINPRKVFEDIQKIVNDNQIDIILHGSSNPNFLFVNKLNTLDVPNSPKNVKIPQYMICHGAEFNVLNYI
;
A
#
# COMPACT_ATOMS: atom_id res chain seq x y z
N MET A 1 5.22 9.21 -11.71
CA MET A 1 5.03 9.36 -10.25
C MET A 1 5.62 8.19 -9.51
N ASN A 2 5.97 8.42 -8.26
CA ASN A 2 6.37 7.36 -7.35
C ASN A 2 5.16 6.94 -6.53
N ILE A 3 4.77 5.69 -6.65
CA ILE A 3 3.55 5.16 -6.04
C ILE A 3 3.94 4.07 -5.03
N LEU A 4 3.46 4.20 -3.80
CA LEU A 4 3.58 3.14 -2.80
C LEU A 4 2.34 2.29 -2.83
N LEU A 5 2.49 1.03 -3.24
CA LEU A 5 1.41 0.04 -3.20
C LEU A 5 1.53 -0.74 -1.89
N ILE A 6 0.51 -0.65 -1.07
CA ILE A 6 0.43 -1.39 0.20
C ILE A 6 -0.53 -2.56 -0.01
N THR A 7 -0.02 -3.77 0.10
CA THR A 7 -0.82 -4.97 -0.19
C THR A 7 -0.40 -6.17 0.63
N ASN A 8 -1.38 -7.01 0.95
CA ASN A 8 -1.19 -8.34 1.53
C ASN A 8 -1.07 -9.42 0.43
N ASP A 9 -1.20 -9.03 -0.84
CA ASP A 9 -1.30 -9.94 -1.99
C ASP A 9 -0.22 -9.64 -3.03
N TRP A 10 1.01 -10.03 -2.74
CA TRP A 10 2.14 -9.83 -3.64
C TRP A 10 2.95 -11.14 -3.81
N LYS A 11 3.94 -11.11 -4.69
CA LYS A 11 4.83 -12.27 -4.92
C LYS A 11 5.45 -12.76 -3.60
N PRO A 12 5.61 -14.06 -3.39
CA PRO A 12 5.34 -15.18 -4.28
C PRO A 12 3.89 -15.69 -4.22
N LYS A 13 3.02 -15.02 -3.46
CA LYS A 13 1.62 -15.41 -3.36
C LYS A 13 0.95 -15.37 -4.73
N THR A 14 0.18 -16.40 -5.06
CA THR A 14 -0.61 -16.49 -6.28
C THR A 14 -2.09 -16.24 -5.98
N GLY A 15 -2.89 -16.00 -7.00
CA GLY A 15 -4.32 -15.75 -6.88
C GLY A 15 -4.75 -14.52 -7.68
N GLY A 16 -6.05 -14.27 -7.74
CA GLY A 16 -6.62 -13.22 -8.57
C GLY A 16 -6.16 -11.82 -8.22
N ILE A 17 -6.13 -11.48 -6.93
CA ILE A 17 -5.70 -10.15 -6.47
C ILE A 17 -4.22 -9.93 -6.76
N SER A 18 -3.37 -10.89 -6.42
CA SER A 18 -1.93 -10.79 -6.69
C SER A 18 -1.64 -10.64 -8.18
N THR A 19 -2.30 -11.43 -9.02
CA THR A 19 -2.16 -11.36 -10.48
C THR A 19 -2.60 -10.01 -11.01
N TYR A 20 -3.73 -9.50 -10.54
CA TYR A 20 -4.24 -8.19 -10.93
C TYR A 20 -3.24 -7.07 -10.56
N LEU A 21 -2.74 -7.07 -9.33
CA LEU A 21 -1.82 -6.03 -8.88
C LEU A 21 -0.50 -6.07 -9.64
N ARG A 22 0.03 -7.26 -9.93
CA ARG A 22 1.25 -7.37 -10.75
C ARG A 22 1.03 -6.85 -12.17
N SER A 23 -0.10 -7.16 -12.77
CA SER A 23 -0.46 -6.64 -14.07
C SER A 23 -0.58 -5.11 -14.06
N LEU A 24 -1.19 -4.55 -13.02
CA LEU A 24 -1.30 -3.11 -12.84
C LEU A 24 0.08 -2.45 -12.80
N VAL A 25 0.97 -2.98 -11.99
CA VAL A 25 2.34 -2.45 -11.82
C VAL A 25 3.13 -2.54 -13.13
N GLU A 26 3.00 -3.64 -13.87
CA GLU A 26 3.72 -3.86 -15.13
C GLU A 26 3.22 -2.97 -16.27
N ASN A 27 1.93 -2.60 -16.27
CA ASN A 27 1.30 -1.91 -17.38
C ASN A 27 1.15 -0.39 -17.19
N LEU A 28 1.31 0.12 -15.97
CA LEU A 28 1.30 1.55 -15.74
C LEU A 28 2.72 2.12 -15.80
N ASP A 29 2.85 3.26 -16.46
CA ASP A 29 4.15 3.95 -16.61
C ASP A 29 4.45 4.83 -15.39
N HIS A 30 4.57 4.17 -14.23
CA HIS A 30 4.93 4.79 -12.97
C HIS A 30 5.91 3.91 -12.22
N LYS A 31 6.65 4.49 -11.29
CA LYS A 31 7.52 3.72 -10.42
C LYS A 31 6.74 3.27 -9.19
N PHE A 32 6.70 1.95 -8.97
CA PHE A 32 6.00 1.36 -7.84
C PHE A 32 6.97 0.84 -6.81
N PHE A 33 6.63 1.09 -5.55
CA PHE A 33 7.29 0.52 -4.38
C PHE A 33 6.24 -0.29 -3.64
N ILE A 34 6.58 -1.49 -3.19
CA ILE A 34 5.60 -2.44 -2.65
C ILE A 34 5.89 -2.66 -1.17
N TYR A 35 4.92 -2.38 -0.32
CA TYR A 35 5.00 -2.68 1.11
C TYR A 35 3.95 -3.72 1.48
N GLY A 36 4.33 -4.72 2.23
CA GLY A 36 3.43 -5.79 2.64
C GLY A 36 4.04 -6.68 3.70
N PRO A 37 3.49 -7.89 3.89
CA PRO A 37 3.98 -8.84 4.89
C PRO A 37 5.45 -9.21 4.71
N SER A 38 6.04 -9.81 5.72
CA SER A 38 7.47 -10.16 5.74
C SER A 38 7.90 -11.13 4.64
N TRP A 39 6.97 -11.85 4.04
CA TRP A 39 7.26 -12.87 3.03
C TRP A 39 7.22 -12.36 1.58
N ILE A 40 6.84 -11.11 1.34
CA ILE A 40 6.81 -10.59 -0.05
C ILE A 40 8.21 -10.49 -0.64
N GLU A 41 8.31 -10.65 -1.97
CA GLU A 41 9.57 -10.66 -2.71
C GLU A 41 9.51 -9.74 -3.92
N GLY A 42 10.67 -9.26 -4.38
CA GLY A 42 10.82 -8.43 -5.57
C GLY A 42 11.81 -7.30 -5.35
N ASP A 43 12.28 -6.71 -6.45
CA ASP A 43 13.33 -5.68 -6.41
C ASP A 43 12.88 -4.41 -5.67
N ASP A 44 11.63 -4.02 -5.86
CA ASP A 44 11.05 -2.84 -5.21
C ASP A 44 10.11 -3.22 -4.05
N ALA A 45 10.29 -4.41 -3.48
CA ALA A 45 9.52 -4.88 -2.34
C ALA A 45 10.18 -4.48 -1.01
N TYR A 46 9.36 -4.02 -0.08
CA TYR A 46 9.76 -3.65 1.27
C TYR A 46 8.96 -4.52 2.25
N PRO A 47 9.45 -5.71 2.58
CA PRO A 47 8.75 -6.57 3.52
C PRO A 47 8.73 -5.96 4.92
N ALA A 48 7.61 -6.04 5.59
CA ALA A 48 7.51 -5.63 6.99
C ALA A 48 8.40 -6.52 7.86
N ALA A 49 9.14 -5.91 8.77
CA ALA A 49 10.01 -6.66 9.67
C ALA A 49 9.22 -7.44 10.73
N ASP A 50 7.98 -7.02 10.97
CA ASP A 50 7.08 -7.60 11.95
C ASP A 50 5.77 -7.98 11.27
N THR A 51 4.84 -8.53 12.02
CA THR A 51 3.55 -8.93 11.47
C THR A 51 2.75 -7.72 11.00
N PHE A 52 2.41 -7.73 9.72
CA PHE A 52 1.78 -6.64 9.01
C PHE A 52 0.47 -6.12 9.66
N ILE A 53 -0.26 -6.97 10.34
CA ILE A 53 -1.55 -6.62 10.94
C ILE A 53 -1.43 -6.36 12.45
N ILE A 54 -0.51 -7.02 13.14
CA ILE A 54 -0.47 -7.08 14.60
C ILE A 54 0.16 -5.84 15.23
N ASN A 55 1.02 -5.14 14.48
CA ASN A 55 1.69 -3.95 15.00
C ASN A 55 1.47 -2.72 14.11
N PRO A 56 0.29 -2.07 14.21
CA PRO A 56 -0.01 -0.90 13.37
C PRO A 56 0.96 0.26 13.52
N ARG A 57 1.54 0.42 14.71
CA ARG A 57 2.54 1.48 14.96
C ARG A 57 3.80 1.25 14.14
N LYS A 58 4.28 0.02 14.12
CA LYS A 58 5.46 -0.34 13.35
C LYS A 58 5.19 -0.23 11.84
N VAL A 59 4.02 -0.63 11.41
CA VAL A 59 3.59 -0.47 10.02
C VAL A 59 3.59 1.01 9.61
N PHE A 60 3.06 1.87 10.46
CA PHE A 60 3.07 3.31 10.19
C PHE A 60 4.50 3.86 10.08
N GLU A 61 5.39 3.47 10.99
CA GLU A 61 6.79 3.90 10.96
C GLU A 61 7.49 3.42 9.68
N ASP A 62 7.27 2.19 9.27
CA ASP A 62 7.82 1.65 8.03
C ASP A 62 7.34 2.43 6.81
N ILE A 63 6.04 2.70 6.74
CA ILE A 63 5.44 3.44 5.63
C ILE A 63 5.98 4.87 5.58
N GLN A 64 6.06 5.54 6.71
CA GLN A 64 6.61 6.90 6.80
C GLN A 64 8.04 6.95 6.26
N LYS A 65 8.85 5.97 6.63
CA LYS A 65 10.23 5.87 6.15
C LYS A 65 10.29 5.65 4.63
N ILE A 66 9.48 4.73 4.10
CA ILE A 66 9.44 4.46 2.67
C ILE A 66 9.00 5.70 1.89
N VAL A 67 7.97 6.38 2.39
CA VAL A 67 7.45 7.60 1.76
C VAL A 67 8.54 8.67 1.66
N ASN A 68 9.27 8.89 2.73
CA ASN A 68 10.32 9.93 2.77
C ASN A 68 11.55 9.53 1.95
N ASP A 69 12.01 8.29 2.08
CA ASP A 69 13.23 7.82 1.42
C ASP A 69 13.08 7.74 -0.10
N ASN A 70 11.87 7.46 -0.59
CA ASN A 70 11.60 7.23 -2.01
C ASN A 70 10.78 8.34 -2.66
N GLN A 71 10.51 9.42 -1.96
CA GLN A 71 9.75 10.57 -2.47
C GLN A 71 8.41 10.13 -3.06
N ILE A 72 7.64 9.40 -2.27
CA ILE A 72 6.34 8.87 -2.72
C ILE A 72 5.32 9.99 -2.92
N ASP A 73 4.66 9.97 -4.06
CA ASP A 73 3.64 10.94 -4.42
C ASP A 73 2.23 10.51 -4.04
N ILE A 74 1.96 9.20 -4.11
CA ILE A 74 0.63 8.62 -3.92
C ILE A 74 0.77 7.30 -3.17
N ILE A 75 -0.17 7.02 -2.27
CA ILE A 75 -0.34 5.70 -1.66
C ILE A 75 -1.53 5.00 -2.32
N LEU A 76 -1.31 3.80 -2.81
CA LEU A 76 -2.33 2.95 -3.38
C LEU A 76 -2.51 1.72 -2.49
N HIS A 77 -3.72 1.51 -2.01
CA HIS A 77 -4.06 0.31 -1.23
C HIS A 77 -4.54 -0.78 -2.17
N GLY A 78 -3.87 -1.93 -2.15
CA GLY A 78 -4.18 -3.04 -3.04
C GLY A 78 -5.51 -3.74 -2.74
N SER A 79 -6.01 -3.58 -1.52
CA SER A 79 -7.34 -4.03 -1.10
C SER A 79 -7.75 -3.30 0.17
N SER A 80 -9.02 -3.38 0.54
CA SER A 80 -9.52 -2.74 1.76
C SER A 80 -9.04 -3.44 3.03
N ASN A 81 -8.85 -4.74 2.98
CA ASN A 81 -8.47 -5.56 4.14
C ASN A 81 -7.03 -6.08 3.99
N PRO A 82 -6.12 -5.86 4.92
CA PRO A 82 -6.29 -5.17 6.22
C PRO A 82 -6.06 -3.66 6.18
N ASN A 83 -5.88 -3.07 5.00
CA ASN A 83 -5.37 -1.71 4.84
C ASN A 83 -6.25 -0.65 5.49
N PHE A 84 -7.56 -0.88 5.60
CA PHE A 84 -8.45 0.08 6.24
C PHE A 84 -8.04 0.42 7.69
N LEU A 85 -7.28 -0.46 8.35
CA LEU A 85 -6.77 -0.22 9.71
C LEU A 85 -5.75 0.92 9.76
N PHE A 86 -5.13 1.25 8.64
CA PHE A 86 -4.03 2.21 8.58
C PHE A 86 -4.41 3.54 7.93
N VAL A 87 -5.49 3.59 7.17
CA VAL A 87 -5.84 4.73 6.31
C VAL A 87 -5.90 6.03 7.09
N ASN A 88 -6.60 6.04 8.23
CA ASN A 88 -6.75 7.26 9.02
C ASN A 88 -5.42 7.80 9.54
N LYS A 89 -4.53 6.91 9.96
CA LYS A 89 -3.22 7.29 10.46
C LYS A 89 -2.33 7.82 9.34
N LEU A 90 -2.41 7.23 8.15
CA LEU A 90 -1.65 7.65 6.99
C LEU A 90 -2.09 9.02 6.45
N ASN A 91 -3.30 9.47 6.78
CA ASN A 91 -3.76 10.82 6.43
C ASN A 91 -2.95 11.93 7.11
N THR A 92 -2.11 11.60 8.09
CA THR A 92 -1.21 12.57 8.72
C THR A 92 0.09 12.79 7.95
N LEU A 93 0.38 11.94 6.95
CA LEU A 93 1.61 12.03 6.18
C LEU A 93 1.53 13.12 5.11
N ASP A 94 2.59 13.90 5.00
CA ASP A 94 2.74 14.91 3.96
C ASP A 94 3.46 14.35 2.73
N VAL A 95 3.16 14.92 1.56
CA VAL A 95 3.94 14.63 0.36
C VAL A 95 5.35 15.17 0.57
N PRO A 96 6.40 14.35 0.40
CA PRO A 96 7.78 14.81 0.57
C PRO A 96 8.10 15.97 -0.38
N ASN A 97 8.87 16.93 0.11
CA ASN A 97 9.29 18.12 -0.64
C ASN A 97 8.15 19.03 -1.10
N SER A 98 6.96 18.88 -0.54
CA SER A 98 5.86 19.79 -0.82
C SER A 98 6.05 21.09 -0.02
N PRO A 99 5.99 22.27 -0.67
CA PRO A 99 6.16 23.53 0.03
C PRO A 99 4.96 23.94 0.91
N LYS A 100 3.84 23.18 0.84
CA LYS A 100 2.58 23.55 1.48
C LYS A 100 2.04 22.50 2.45
N ASN A 101 2.84 21.57 2.91
CA ASN A 101 2.38 20.49 3.77
C ASN A 101 1.13 19.77 3.22
N VAL A 102 1.17 19.46 1.93
CA VAL A 102 0.07 18.75 1.27
C VAL A 102 0.05 17.30 1.74
N LYS A 103 -1.10 16.85 2.22
CA LYS A 103 -1.26 15.46 2.66
C LYS A 103 -1.18 14.52 1.47
N ILE A 104 -0.52 13.36 1.68
CA ILE A 104 -0.33 12.39 0.63
C ILE A 104 -1.68 11.78 0.21
N PRO A 105 -2.02 11.79 -1.09
CA PRO A 105 -3.27 11.18 -1.55
C PRO A 105 -3.24 9.67 -1.36
N GLN A 106 -4.37 9.12 -0.95
CA GLN A 106 -4.57 7.69 -0.80
C GLN A 106 -5.72 7.23 -1.68
N TYR A 107 -5.52 6.14 -2.39
CA TYR A 107 -6.54 5.49 -3.21
C TYR A 107 -6.63 4.02 -2.83
N MET A 108 -7.80 3.43 -2.94
CA MET A 108 -8.03 2.04 -2.57
C MET A 108 -8.67 1.30 -3.73
N ILE A 109 -8.10 0.14 -4.08
CA ILE A 109 -8.68 -0.74 -5.07
C ILE A 109 -9.68 -1.64 -4.34
N CYS A 110 -10.95 -1.56 -4.76
CA CYS A 110 -12.02 -2.39 -4.21
C CYS A 110 -12.22 -3.60 -5.11
N HIS A 111 -12.18 -4.80 -4.51
CA HIS A 111 -12.49 -6.05 -5.18
C HIS A 111 -13.95 -6.44 -4.86
N GLY A 112 -14.63 -7.11 -5.76
CA GLY A 112 -16.07 -7.33 -5.69
C GLY A 112 -16.59 -7.92 -4.37
N ALA A 113 -15.80 -8.75 -3.67
CA ALA A 113 -16.18 -9.32 -2.39
C ALA A 113 -16.42 -8.29 -1.29
N GLU A 114 -15.71 -7.16 -1.33
CA GLU A 114 -15.82 -6.09 -0.33
C GLU A 114 -17.18 -5.40 -0.43
N PHE A 115 -17.66 -5.19 -1.64
CA PHE A 115 -18.98 -4.63 -1.86
C PHE A 115 -20.09 -5.56 -1.39
N ASN A 116 -19.91 -6.87 -1.57
CA ASN A 116 -20.87 -7.86 -1.10
C ASN A 116 -21.01 -7.83 0.42
N VAL A 117 -19.91 -7.65 1.15
CA VAL A 117 -19.94 -7.54 2.60
C VAL A 117 -20.69 -6.27 3.02
N LEU A 118 -20.45 -5.15 2.39
CA LEU A 118 -21.10 -3.88 2.69
C LEU A 118 -22.62 -3.92 2.44
N ASN A 119 -23.06 -4.69 1.48
CA ASN A 119 -24.48 -4.83 1.16
C ASN A 119 -25.28 -5.56 2.25
N TYR A 120 -24.62 -6.27 3.17
CA TYR A 120 -25.26 -7.00 4.26
C TYR A 120 -25.22 -6.25 5.60
N ILE A 121 -24.59 -5.10 5.63
CA ILE A 121 -24.51 -4.25 6.81
C ILE A 121 -25.56 -3.13 6.72
#